data_a10c2b82e71c76b54c6e28a21fe9713c
#
_entry.id   a10c2b82e71c76b54c6e28a21fe9713c
#
_cell.length_a   1.000
_cell.length_b   1.000
_cell.length_c   1.000
_cell.angle_alpha   90.00
_cell.angle_beta   90.00
_cell.angle_gamma   90.00
#
_symmetry.space_group_name_H-M   'P 1'
#
loop_
_entity.id
_entity.type
_entity.pdbx_description
1 polymer ?
#
loop_
_entity_poly.entity_id
_entity_poly.type
_entity_poly.pdbx_seq_one_letter_code
_entity_poly.pdbx_strand_id
1 'polypeptide(L)'
;MKNSKEIIQQRQDRILQLIRQKQLASVAELAKQFHVTPVTIRRDLEALEEQGSIKRFFGGVEYILPRSEYVQYENEEEDQTAAKIAIAKKAAEMVNNGDTIFINSSSTAMFILDYLDKVQACVMTNNARTIDCTIPETVDLILTGGEVYGNRQSLVGDMAKAATKNVIATKGVMGVNGISAVGGVTSSYLQEVAINRSMLAM
;
A
#
# COMPACT_ATOMS: atom_id res chain seq x y z
N MET A 1 3.25 -17.73 -41.49
CA MET A 1 2.13 -17.68 -40.50
C MET A 1 2.73 -17.50 -39.14
N LYS A 2 2.56 -16.33 -38.49
CA LYS A 2 2.95 -16.15 -37.06
C LYS A 2 2.11 -17.16 -36.26
N ASN A 3 2.79 -17.92 -35.41
CA ASN A 3 2.18 -18.98 -34.64
C ASN A 3 1.13 -18.36 -33.69
N SER A 4 -0.04 -18.96 -33.59
CA SER A 4 -1.12 -18.43 -32.72
C SER A 4 -0.67 -18.25 -31.26
N LYS A 5 0.33 -18.99 -30.81
CA LYS A 5 0.97 -18.85 -29.51
C LYS A 5 1.69 -17.49 -29.35
N GLU A 6 2.40 -17.02 -30.39
CA GLU A 6 3.08 -15.72 -30.34
C GLU A 6 2.10 -14.55 -30.24
N ILE A 7 0.95 -14.65 -30.93
CA ILE A 7 -0.09 -13.61 -30.88
C ILE A 7 -0.72 -13.55 -29.47
N ILE A 8 -0.95 -14.70 -28.86
CA ILE A 8 -1.48 -14.80 -27.50
C ILE A 8 -0.48 -14.19 -26.50
N GLN A 9 0.80 -14.58 -26.59
CA GLN A 9 1.84 -14.07 -25.72
C GLN A 9 1.98 -12.55 -25.84
N GLN A 10 2.06 -12.01 -27.05
CA GLN A 10 2.12 -10.55 -27.26
C GLN A 10 0.90 -9.83 -26.69
N ARG A 11 -0.29 -10.42 -26.73
CA ARG A 11 -1.47 -9.84 -26.12
C ARG A 11 -1.38 -9.88 -24.60
N GLN A 12 -0.97 -10.99 -24.02
CA GLN A 12 -0.76 -11.14 -22.55
C GLN A 12 0.27 -10.14 -22.02
N ASP A 13 1.40 -9.97 -22.71
CA ASP A 13 2.44 -8.99 -22.34
C ASP A 13 1.87 -7.56 -22.34
N ARG A 14 1.07 -7.20 -23.34
CA ARG A 14 0.44 -5.88 -23.42
C ARG A 14 -0.64 -5.68 -22.36
N ILE A 15 -1.42 -6.72 -22.04
CA ILE A 15 -2.39 -6.70 -20.95
C ILE A 15 -1.66 -6.47 -19.62
N LEU A 16 -0.59 -7.22 -19.37
CA LEU A 16 0.22 -7.09 -18.16
C LEU A 16 0.80 -5.69 -18.02
N GLN A 17 1.37 -5.12 -19.09
CA GLN A 17 1.89 -3.77 -19.11
C GLN A 17 0.81 -2.72 -18.78
N LEU A 18 -0.41 -2.90 -19.31
CA LEU A 18 -1.52 -2.00 -19.01
C LEU A 18 -1.98 -2.10 -17.55
N ILE A 19 -2.10 -3.33 -17.01
CA ILE A 19 -2.47 -3.55 -15.62
C ILE A 19 -1.40 -2.97 -14.70
N ARG A 20 -0.11 -3.12 -15.05
CA ARG A 20 1.02 -2.53 -14.33
C ARG A 20 0.92 -1.00 -14.25
N GLN A 21 0.56 -0.33 -15.35
CA GLN A 21 0.41 1.13 -15.39
C GLN A 21 -0.81 1.64 -14.62
N LYS A 22 -1.93 0.91 -14.72
CA LYS A 22 -3.20 1.32 -14.09
C LYS A 22 -3.37 0.80 -12.66
N GLN A 23 -2.54 -0.18 -12.25
CA GLN A 23 -2.62 -0.94 -11.00
C GLN A 23 -3.90 -1.78 -10.84
N LEU A 24 -4.98 -1.35 -11.49
CA LEU A 24 -6.30 -1.99 -11.45
C LEU A 24 -6.96 -1.93 -12.82
N ALA A 25 -7.58 -3.02 -13.27
CA ALA A 25 -8.37 -3.04 -14.50
C ALA A 25 -9.54 -4.02 -14.39
N SER A 26 -10.65 -3.73 -15.07
CA SER A 26 -11.78 -4.65 -15.18
C SER A 26 -11.69 -5.50 -16.46
N VAL A 27 -12.28 -6.69 -16.43
CA VAL A 27 -12.37 -7.56 -17.60
C VAL A 27 -13.07 -6.86 -18.79
N ALA A 28 -14.08 -6.03 -18.50
CA ALA A 28 -14.84 -5.31 -19.52
C ALA A 28 -14.00 -4.24 -20.22
N GLU A 29 -13.21 -3.47 -19.45
CA GLU A 29 -12.28 -2.47 -20.00
C GLU A 29 -11.21 -3.11 -20.86
N LEU A 30 -10.59 -4.20 -20.37
CA LEU A 30 -9.58 -4.93 -21.14
C LEU A 30 -10.17 -5.51 -22.43
N ALA A 31 -11.37 -6.12 -22.39
CA ALA A 31 -12.03 -6.64 -23.57
C ALA A 31 -12.27 -5.56 -24.64
N LYS A 32 -12.72 -4.40 -24.21
CA LYS A 32 -12.93 -3.24 -25.08
C LYS A 32 -11.62 -2.71 -25.67
N GLN A 33 -10.58 -2.58 -24.85
CA GLN A 33 -9.30 -2.00 -25.26
C GLN A 33 -8.50 -2.92 -26.20
N PHE A 34 -8.58 -4.22 -26.00
CA PHE A 34 -7.88 -5.21 -26.84
C PHE A 34 -8.74 -5.75 -27.99
N HIS A 35 -9.99 -5.28 -28.13
CA HIS A 35 -10.93 -5.71 -29.18
C HIS A 35 -11.13 -7.23 -29.22
N VAL A 36 -11.23 -7.87 -28.06
CA VAL A 36 -11.48 -9.29 -27.90
C VAL A 36 -12.67 -9.55 -26.97
N THR A 37 -13.14 -10.79 -26.94
CA THR A 37 -14.27 -11.13 -26.06
C THR A 37 -13.84 -11.16 -24.58
N PRO A 38 -14.76 -10.91 -23.62
CA PRO A 38 -14.49 -11.08 -22.20
C PRO A 38 -13.99 -12.49 -21.84
N VAL A 39 -14.40 -13.51 -22.58
CA VAL A 39 -13.94 -14.89 -22.39
C VAL A 39 -12.45 -15.02 -22.75
N THR A 40 -12.02 -14.37 -23.82
CA THR A 40 -10.61 -14.34 -24.22
C THR A 40 -9.76 -13.65 -23.16
N ILE A 41 -10.20 -12.50 -22.65
CA ILE A 41 -9.51 -11.80 -21.57
C ILE A 41 -9.41 -12.65 -20.30
N ARG A 42 -10.49 -13.34 -19.90
CA ARG A 42 -10.45 -14.21 -18.72
C ARG A 42 -9.39 -15.30 -18.84
N ARG A 43 -9.26 -15.94 -20.02
CA ARG A 43 -8.21 -16.94 -20.27
C ARG A 43 -6.80 -16.35 -20.25
N ASP A 44 -6.63 -15.15 -20.80
CA ASP A 44 -5.33 -14.46 -20.73
C ASP A 44 -4.98 -14.09 -19.29
N LEU A 45 -5.94 -13.63 -18.51
CA LEU A 45 -5.75 -13.31 -17.09
C LEU A 45 -5.52 -14.57 -16.24
N GLU A 46 -6.13 -15.70 -16.58
CA GLU A 46 -5.83 -17.00 -15.94
C GLU A 46 -4.37 -17.39 -16.11
N ALA A 47 -3.86 -17.32 -17.34
CA ALA A 47 -2.47 -17.61 -17.62
C ALA A 47 -1.49 -16.66 -16.91
N LEU A 48 -1.81 -15.36 -16.82
CA LEU A 48 -1.00 -14.37 -16.12
C LEU A 48 -1.04 -14.55 -14.59
N GLU A 49 -2.17 -15.00 -14.04
CA GLU A 49 -2.32 -15.32 -12.62
C GLU A 49 -1.54 -16.59 -12.25
N GLU A 50 -1.57 -17.63 -13.09
CA GLU A 50 -0.75 -18.84 -12.93
C GLU A 50 0.77 -18.53 -12.96
N GLN A 51 1.17 -17.50 -13.71
CA GLN A 51 2.55 -16.98 -13.74
C GLN A 51 2.88 -16.13 -12.52
N GLY A 52 1.92 -15.84 -11.64
CA GLY A 52 2.11 -15.02 -10.44
C GLY A 52 2.25 -13.51 -10.71
N SER A 53 1.93 -13.06 -11.93
CA SER A 53 2.11 -11.65 -12.33
C SER A 53 0.92 -10.75 -11.96
N ILE A 54 -0.24 -11.34 -11.69
CA ILE A 54 -1.48 -10.65 -11.33
C ILE A 54 -2.28 -11.44 -10.32
N LYS A 55 -3.21 -10.77 -9.64
CA LYS A 55 -4.23 -11.39 -8.79
C LYS A 55 -5.62 -10.96 -9.25
N ARG A 56 -6.51 -11.93 -9.44
CA ARG A 56 -7.90 -11.66 -9.80
C ARG A 56 -8.78 -11.59 -8.55
N PHE A 57 -9.76 -10.71 -8.56
CA PHE A 57 -10.79 -10.60 -7.55
C PHE A 57 -12.14 -10.31 -8.20
N PHE A 58 -13.20 -10.31 -7.41
CA PHE A 58 -14.54 -10.01 -7.94
C PHE A 58 -14.60 -8.56 -8.44
N GLY A 59 -14.72 -8.40 -9.77
CA GLY A 59 -14.79 -7.09 -10.44
C GLY A 59 -13.51 -6.63 -11.15
N GLY A 60 -12.36 -7.27 -10.93
CA GLY A 60 -11.13 -6.80 -11.57
C GLY A 60 -9.90 -7.68 -11.41
N VAL A 61 -8.80 -7.09 -11.79
CA VAL A 61 -7.46 -7.67 -11.73
C VAL A 61 -6.48 -6.63 -11.20
N GLU A 62 -5.57 -7.06 -10.33
CA GLU A 62 -4.51 -6.26 -9.71
C GLU A 62 -3.14 -6.79 -10.15
N TYR A 63 -2.18 -5.90 -10.38
CA TYR A 63 -0.80 -6.26 -10.68
C TYR A 63 -0.08 -6.75 -9.42
N ILE A 64 0.60 -7.89 -9.54
CA ILE A 64 1.53 -8.37 -8.51
C ILE A 64 2.94 -8.03 -8.98
N LEU A 65 3.64 -7.18 -8.24
CA LEU A 65 5.05 -6.92 -8.49
C LEU A 65 5.86 -8.22 -8.34
N PRO A 66 6.62 -8.65 -9.36
CA PRO A 66 7.54 -9.76 -9.22
C PRO A 66 8.59 -9.46 -8.14
N ARG A 67 8.99 -10.47 -7.39
CA ARG A 67 9.99 -10.34 -6.31
C ARG A 67 11.31 -9.70 -6.78
N SER A 68 11.67 -9.86 -8.05
CA SER A 68 12.83 -9.22 -8.69
C SER A 68 12.67 -7.72 -8.93
N GLU A 69 11.44 -7.23 -9.13
CA GLU A 69 11.14 -5.79 -9.25
C GLU A 69 11.01 -5.13 -7.88
N TYR A 70 10.73 -5.92 -6.83
CA TYR A 70 10.80 -5.46 -5.44
C TYR A 70 12.21 -4.99 -5.07
N VAL A 71 13.24 -5.71 -5.53
CA VAL A 71 14.64 -5.33 -5.32
C VAL A 71 15.00 -4.02 -6.07
N GLN A 72 14.39 -3.75 -7.22
CA GLN A 72 14.56 -2.46 -7.92
C GLN A 72 13.81 -1.32 -7.21
N TYR A 73 12.62 -1.58 -6.67
CA TYR A 73 11.90 -0.58 -5.85
C TYR A 73 12.59 -0.31 -4.52
N GLU A 74 13.24 -1.32 -3.91
CA GLU A 74 14.09 -1.13 -2.74
C GLU A 74 15.34 -0.28 -3.09
N ASN A 75 15.92 -0.45 -4.27
CA ASN A 75 17.05 0.35 -4.73
C ASN A 75 16.64 1.80 -5.11
N GLU A 76 15.43 2.01 -5.66
CA GLU A 76 14.86 3.35 -5.82
C GLU A 76 14.43 3.96 -4.47
N GLU A 77 14.09 3.13 -3.48
CA GLU A 77 13.85 3.55 -2.10
C GLU A 77 15.14 3.99 -1.38
N GLU A 78 16.31 3.43 -1.69
CA GLU A 78 17.59 3.90 -1.13
C GLU A 78 17.89 5.34 -1.53
N ASP A 79 17.67 5.73 -2.79
CA ASP A 79 17.85 7.12 -3.26
C ASP A 79 16.87 8.11 -2.57
N GLN A 80 15.72 7.63 -2.12
CA GLN A 80 14.72 8.44 -1.41
C GLN A 80 14.84 8.39 0.12
N THR A 81 15.69 7.54 0.67
CA THR A 81 15.78 7.32 2.13
C THR A 81 16.17 8.60 2.88
N ALA A 82 17.11 9.37 2.35
CA ALA A 82 17.50 10.64 2.96
C ALA A 82 16.33 11.65 3.04
N ALA A 83 15.51 11.72 1.99
CA ALA A 83 14.32 12.57 1.98
C ALA A 83 13.26 12.08 2.97
N LYS A 84 13.01 10.75 3.03
CA LYS A 84 12.07 10.13 3.98
C LYS A 84 12.49 10.40 5.43
N ILE A 85 13.79 10.27 5.73
CA ILE A 85 14.37 10.59 7.03
C ILE A 85 14.18 12.07 7.38
N ALA A 86 14.44 12.99 6.45
CA ALA A 86 14.26 14.41 6.68
C ALA A 86 12.80 14.77 7.00
N ILE A 87 11.84 14.15 6.26
CA ILE A 87 10.41 14.30 6.52
C ILE A 87 10.05 13.75 7.90
N ALA A 88 10.54 12.56 8.26
CA ALA A 88 10.26 11.92 9.54
C ALA A 88 10.79 12.75 10.72
N LYS A 89 12.02 13.27 10.63
CA LYS A 89 12.59 14.20 11.63
C LYS A 89 11.69 15.42 11.82
N LYS A 90 11.25 16.02 10.72
CA LYS A 90 10.39 17.20 10.79
C LYS A 90 9.01 16.88 11.38
N ALA A 91 8.46 15.72 11.08
CA ALA A 91 7.22 15.25 11.69
C ALA A 91 7.38 14.97 13.20
N ALA A 92 8.50 14.39 13.61
CA ALA A 92 8.79 14.11 15.02
C ALA A 92 8.85 15.38 15.88
N GLU A 93 9.35 16.51 15.33
CA GLU A 93 9.36 17.82 16.03
C GLU A 93 7.94 18.31 16.37
N MET A 94 6.91 17.79 15.71
CA MET A 94 5.51 18.16 15.96
C MET A 94 4.83 17.29 17.03
N VAL A 95 5.52 16.25 17.53
CA VAL A 95 5.00 15.34 18.55
C VAL A 95 5.38 15.86 19.94
N ASN A 96 4.42 15.89 20.86
CA ASN A 96 4.59 16.34 22.22
C ASN A 96 4.36 15.20 23.21
N ASN A 97 4.86 15.38 24.46
CA ASN A 97 4.57 14.43 25.53
C ASN A 97 3.06 14.26 25.75
N GLY A 98 2.62 13.02 25.83
CA GLY A 98 1.22 12.66 26.02
C GLY A 98 0.43 12.57 24.71
N ASP A 99 1.05 12.81 23.54
CA ASP A 99 0.36 12.61 22.27
C ASP A 99 0.05 11.13 22.01
N THR A 100 -1.11 10.89 21.43
CA THR A 100 -1.44 9.65 20.78
C THR A 100 -1.45 9.89 19.28
N ILE A 101 -0.61 9.19 18.53
CA ILE A 101 -0.47 9.38 17.09
C ILE A 101 -0.85 8.15 16.31
N PHE A 102 -1.57 8.34 15.18
CA PHE A 102 -1.75 7.31 14.18
C PHE A 102 -0.66 7.39 13.10
N ILE A 103 -0.07 6.24 12.79
CA ILE A 103 0.88 6.07 11.68
C ILE A 103 0.31 5.00 10.76
N ASN A 104 0.12 5.32 9.48
CA ASN A 104 -0.33 4.29 8.53
C ASN A 104 0.84 3.42 8.03
N SER A 105 0.53 2.46 7.13
CA SER A 105 1.50 1.52 6.55
C SER A 105 2.55 2.14 5.61
N SER A 106 2.75 3.45 5.67
CA SER A 106 3.77 4.16 4.89
C SER A 106 5.18 3.92 5.43
N SER A 107 6.12 3.60 4.55
CA SER A 107 7.55 3.51 4.90
C SER A 107 8.10 4.85 5.38
N THR A 108 7.68 5.97 4.78
CA THR A 108 8.09 7.32 5.21
C THR A 108 7.59 7.64 6.61
N ALA A 109 6.31 7.35 6.87
CA ALA A 109 5.71 7.63 8.19
C ALA A 109 6.33 6.77 9.30
N MET A 110 6.73 5.53 8.99
CA MET A 110 7.36 4.61 9.93
C MET A 110 8.68 5.16 10.50
N PHE A 111 9.48 5.87 9.69
CA PHE A 111 10.76 6.46 10.14
C PHE A 111 10.61 7.46 11.30
N ILE A 112 9.41 7.96 11.59
CA ILE A 112 9.20 8.86 12.73
C ILE A 112 9.58 8.20 14.06
N LEU A 113 9.40 6.86 14.16
CA LEU A 113 9.70 6.09 15.37
C LEU A 113 11.16 6.26 15.81
N ASP A 114 12.09 6.40 14.88
CA ASP A 114 13.52 6.56 15.16
C ASP A 114 13.85 7.92 15.82
N TYR A 115 12.90 8.86 15.87
CA TYR A 115 13.09 10.23 16.33
C TYR A 115 12.17 10.64 17.48
N LEU A 116 11.50 9.65 18.11
CA LEU A 116 10.61 9.88 19.26
C LEU A 116 11.26 9.57 20.62
N ASP A 117 12.57 9.40 20.67
CA ASP A 117 13.35 9.05 21.87
C ASP A 117 13.25 10.08 23.01
N LYS A 118 12.83 11.31 22.70
CA LYS A 118 12.74 12.43 23.66
C LYS A 118 11.31 12.77 24.08
N VAL A 119 10.32 12.05 23.60
CA VAL A 119 8.91 12.34 23.90
C VAL A 119 8.19 11.08 24.36
N GLN A 120 7.37 11.21 25.40
CA GLN A 120 6.47 10.13 25.80
C GLN A 120 5.21 10.18 24.93
N ALA A 121 5.01 9.18 24.10
CA ALA A 121 3.89 9.13 23.17
C ALA A 121 3.34 7.71 23.00
N CYS A 122 2.06 7.62 22.70
CA CYS A 122 1.45 6.37 22.25
C CYS A 122 1.35 6.40 20.71
N VAL A 123 1.84 5.37 20.06
CA VAL A 123 1.79 5.23 18.60
C VAL A 123 0.91 4.04 18.22
N MET A 124 -0.20 4.30 17.54
CA MET A 124 -1.00 3.24 16.92
C MET A 124 -0.70 3.16 15.42
N THR A 125 -0.47 1.95 14.92
CA THR A 125 -0.15 1.75 13.50
C THR A 125 -0.77 0.48 12.94
N ASN A 126 -1.09 0.53 11.65
CA ASN A 126 -1.44 -0.65 10.85
C ASN A 126 -0.26 -1.17 10.03
N ASN A 127 0.98 -0.78 10.35
CA ASN A 127 2.19 -1.24 9.69
C ASN A 127 2.83 -2.39 10.49
N ALA A 128 2.67 -3.64 10.04
CA ALA A 128 3.25 -4.79 10.75
C ALA A 128 4.79 -4.81 10.72
N ARG A 129 5.45 -4.09 9.80
CA ARG A 129 6.91 -3.96 9.76
C ARG A 129 7.48 -3.31 11.01
N THR A 130 6.67 -2.56 11.77
CA THR A 130 7.12 -1.96 13.02
C THR A 130 7.47 -2.97 14.10
N ILE A 131 7.08 -4.24 13.95
CA ILE A 131 7.50 -5.33 14.85
C ILE A 131 9.03 -5.54 14.80
N ASP A 132 9.63 -5.32 13.64
CA ASP A 132 11.06 -5.51 13.42
C ASP A 132 11.88 -4.23 13.71
N CYS A 133 11.21 -3.13 14.09
CA CYS A 133 11.86 -1.86 14.41
C CYS A 133 12.32 -1.81 15.88
N THR A 134 13.40 -1.07 16.13
CA THR A 134 13.75 -0.67 17.49
C THR A 134 12.81 0.46 17.91
N ILE A 135 12.01 0.21 18.95
CA ILE A 135 11.07 1.21 19.47
C ILE A 135 11.69 1.89 20.69
N PRO A 136 11.73 3.23 20.77
CA PRO A 136 12.19 3.93 21.96
C PRO A 136 11.37 3.55 23.20
N GLU A 137 12.01 3.42 24.34
CA GLU A 137 11.34 3.09 25.62
C GLU A 137 10.27 4.12 26.02
N THR A 138 10.33 5.32 25.45
CA THR A 138 9.36 6.41 25.66
C THR A 138 8.10 6.25 24.83
N VAL A 139 8.04 5.24 23.95
CA VAL A 139 6.94 5.04 23.00
C VAL A 139 6.18 3.76 23.30
N ASP A 140 4.90 3.89 23.61
CA ASP A 140 3.96 2.76 23.62
C ASP A 140 3.49 2.46 22.19
N LEU A 141 3.95 1.35 21.61
CA LEU A 141 3.55 0.95 20.26
C LEU A 141 2.34 0.01 20.30
N ILE A 142 1.27 0.37 19.61
CA ILE A 142 0.05 -0.42 19.46
C ILE A 142 -0.15 -0.78 17.99
N LEU A 143 -0.22 -2.07 17.69
CA LEU A 143 -0.63 -2.55 16.37
C LEU A 143 -2.15 -2.69 16.33
N THR A 144 -2.76 -2.27 15.22
CA THR A 144 -4.22 -2.40 15.04
C THR A 144 -4.71 -3.85 15.03
N GLY A 145 -3.80 -4.81 14.78
CA GLY A 145 -4.21 -6.18 14.46
C GLY A 145 -4.95 -6.25 13.11
N GLY A 146 -5.49 -7.41 12.78
CA GLY A 146 -6.22 -7.66 11.55
C GLY A 146 -5.47 -8.56 10.58
N GLU A 147 -5.88 -8.52 9.31
CA GLU A 147 -5.31 -9.33 8.24
C GLU A 147 -4.05 -8.66 7.67
N VAL A 148 -3.00 -9.45 7.45
CA VAL A 148 -1.78 -8.93 6.78
C VAL A 148 -2.02 -8.85 5.28
N TYR A 149 -1.99 -7.65 4.73
CA TYR A 149 -2.21 -7.41 3.31
C TYR A 149 -0.89 -7.25 2.56
N GLY A 150 -0.66 -8.18 1.66
CA GLY A 150 0.41 -8.16 0.67
C GLY A 150 1.83 -7.99 1.26
N ASN A 151 2.75 -7.64 0.37
CA ASN A 151 4.16 -7.46 0.73
C ASN A 151 4.43 -6.17 1.52
N ARG A 152 3.48 -5.24 1.54
CA ARG A 152 3.56 -4.03 2.37
C ARG A 152 3.41 -4.33 3.85
N GLN A 153 2.93 -5.54 4.18
CA GLN A 153 2.65 -5.96 5.56
C GLN A 153 1.73 -4.97 6.29
N SER A 154 0.79 -4.36 5.55
CA SER A 154 -0.23 -3.53 6.17
C SER A 154 -1.32 -4.39 6.80
N LEU A 155 -1.71 -4.05 8.01
CA LEU A 155 -2.81 -4.68 8.72
C LEU A 155 -4.11 -4.03 8.26
N VAL A 156 -5.06 -4.84 7.79
CA VAL A 156 -6.32 -4.39 7.19
C VAL A 156 -7.51 -5.21 7.73
N GLY A 157 -8.69 -4.95 7.20
CA GLY A 157 -9.91 -5.65 7.55
C GLY A 157 -10.66 -5.01 8.73
N ASP A 158 -11.77 -5.64 9.12
CA ASP A 158 -12.68 -5.08 10.11
C ASP A 158 -12.08 -5.01 11.53
N MET A 159 -11.18 -5.95 11.87
CA MET A 159 -10.46 -5.91 13.15
C MET A 159 -9.54 -4.68 13.24
N ALA A 160 -8.74 -4.45 12.21
CA ALA A 160 -7.86 -3.28 12.15
C ALA A 160 -8.66 -1.97 12.22
N LYS A 161 -9.76 -1.89 11.48
CA LYS A 161 -10.67 -0.74 11.50
C LYS A 161 -11.36 -0.56 12.86
N ALA A 162 -11.75 -1.65 13.52
CA ALA A 162 -12.39 -1.57 14.84
C ALA A 162 -11.40 -1.06 15.90
N ALA A 163 -10.13 -1.49 15.84
CA ALA A 163 -9.10 -1.04 16.76
C ALA A 163 -8.92 0.49 16.72
N THR A 164 -8.90 1.11 15.53
CA THR A 164 -8.74 2.56 15.41
C THR A 164 -9.87 3.33 16.10
N LYS A 165 -11.10 2.80 16.11
CA LYS A 165 -12.26 3.47 16.73
C LYS A 165 -12.19 3.54 18.26
N ASN A 166 -11.35 2.74 18.88
CA ASN A 166 -11.21 2.68 20.35
C ASN A 166 -10.11 3.63 20.87
N VAL A 167 -9.45 4.37 19.98
CA VAL A 167 -8.35 5.25 20.32
C VAL A 167 -8.62 6.64 19.75
N ILE A 168 -8.49 7.66 20.56
CA ILE A 168 -8.55 9.05 20.11
C ILE A 168 -7.11 9.52 19.88
N ALA A 169 -6.76 9.75 18.63
CA ALA A 169 -5.45 10.27 18.28
C ALA A 169 -5.45 11.81 18.28
N THR A 170 -4.35 12.38 18.75
CA THR A 170 -4.13 13.84 18.69
C THR A 170 -3.53 14.25 17.36
N LYS A 171 -2.84 13.33 16.68
CA LYS A 171 -2.17 13.56 15.40
C LYS A 171 -2.21 12.31 14.52
N GLY A 172 -2.19 12.51 13.19
CA GLY A 172 -2.01 11.46 12.20
C GLY A 172 -0.79 11.74 11.31
N VAL A 173 0.12 10.77 11.21
CA VAL A 173 1.27 10.82 10.30
C VAL A 173 1.05 9.77 9.22
N MET A 174 0.68 10.23 8.02
CA MET A 174 0.20 9.35 6.99
C MET A 174 0.93 9.59 5.66
N GLY A 175 1.50 8.54 5.10
CA GLY A 175 1.93 8.55 3.70
C GLY A 175 0.74 8.27 2.77
N VAL A 176 0.72 8.97 1.65
CA VAL A 176 -0.36 8.89 0.66
C VAL A 176 0.21 8.82 -0.76
N ASN A 177 -0.53 8.23 -1.69
CA ASN A 177 -0.08 8.13 -3.08
C ASN A 177 -0.34 9.40 -3.88
N GLY A 178 -1.33 10.18 -3.49
CA GLY A 178 -1.65 11.43 -4.16
C GLY A 178 -2.44 12.38 -3.28
N ILE A 179 -2.30 13.67 -3.59
CA ILE A 179 -3.07 14.74 -2.98
C ILE A 179 -3.45 15.76 -4.06
N SER A 180 -4.70 16.18 -4.08
CA SER A 180 -5.17 17.23 -4.98
C SER A 180 -6.24 18.09 -4.32
N ALA A 181 -6.41 19.33 -4.81
CA ALA A 181 -7.43 20.24 -4.30
C ALA A 181 -8.87 19.74 -4.54
N VAL A 182 -9.08 18.96 -5.60
CA VAL A 182 -10.41 18.44 -5.96
C VAL A 182 -10.66 17.06 -5.38
N GLY A 183 -9.69 16.15 -5.51
CA GLY A 183 -9.82 14.73 -5.09
C GLY A 183 -9.43 14.46 -3.64
N GLY A 184 -8.86 15.46 -2.94
CA GLY A 184 -8.33 15.27 -1.60
C GLY A 184 -7.13 14.33 -1.56
N VAL A 185 -7.04 13.55 -0.50
CA VAL A 185 -6.01 12.53 -0.28
C VAL A 185 -6.46 11.21 -0.90
N THR A 186 -5.58 10.58 -1.68
CA THR A 186 -5.88 9.33 -2.39
C THR A 186 -4.86 8.23 -2.07
N SER A 187 -5.32 6.99 -2.13
CA SER A 187 -4.50 5.79 -1.99
C SER A 187 -4.72 4.87 -3.19
N SER A 188 -3.64 4.27 -3.69
CA SER A 188 -3.68 3.23 -4.71
C SER A 188 -4.05 1.84 -4.14
N TYR A 189 -4.13 1.70 -2.82
CA TYR A 189 -4.37 0.44 -2.12
C TYR A 189 -5.78 0.45 -1.51
N LEU A 190 -6.72 -0.16 -2.22
CA LEU A 190 -8.13 -0.14 -1.86
C LEU A 190 -8.40 -0.71 -0.45
N GLN A 191 -7.68 -1.76 -0.07
CA GLN A 191 -7.81 -2.40 1.24
C GLN A 191 -7.37 -1.49 2.40
N GLU A 192 -6.43 -0.57 2.14
CA GLU A 192 -5.97 0.39 3.14
C GLU A 192 -6.90 1.62 3.25
N VAL A 193 -7.74 1.88 2.24
CA VAL A 193 -8.60 3.07 2.23
C VAL A 193 -9.53 3.11 3.44
N ALA A 194 -10.11 1.98 3.82
CA ALA A 194 -11.06 1.92 4.92
C ALA A 194 -10.41 2.26 6.27
N ILE A 195 -9.20 1.74 6.52
CA ILE A 195 -8.46 2.02 7.76
C ILE A 195 -7.87 3.42 7.75
N ASN A 196 -7.32 3.88 6.61
CA ASN A 196 -6.81 5.25 6.47
C ASN A 196 -7.92 6.29 6.72
N ARG A 197 -9.14 6.05 6.18
CA ARG A 197 -10.31 6.90 6.49
C ARG A 197 -10.69 6.86 7.97
N SER A 198 -10.62 5.70 8.60
CA SER A 198 -10.90 5.57 10.03
C SER A 198 -9.90 6.36 10.86
N MET A 199 -8.62 6.33 10.51
CA MET A 199 -7.56 7.11 11.17
C MET A 199 -7.75 8.63 10.99
N LEU A 200 -8.25 9.08 9.83
CA LEU A 200 -8.49 10.49 9.54
C LEU A 200 -9.78 11.04 10.18
N ALA A 201 -10.71 10.17 10.56
CA ALA A 201 -12.00 10.56 11.13
C ALA A 201 -11.96 10.72 12.67
N MET A 202 -10.83 10.42 13.28
CA MET A 202 -10.57 10.56 14.72
C MET A 202 -9.94 11.91 15.02
#